data_ec59967deff3f4c015c3763a52663636
#
_entry.id   ec59967deff3f4c015c3763a52663636
#
_cell.length_a   1.000
_cell.length_b   1.000
_cell.length_c   1.000
_cell.angle_alpha   90.00
_cell.angle_beta   90.00
_cell.angle_gamma   90.00
#
_symmetry.space_group_name_H-M   'P 1'
#
loop_
_entity.id
_entity.type
_entity.pdbx_description
1 polymer ?
#
loop_
_entity_poly.entity_id
_entity_poly.type
_entity_poly.pdbx_seq_one_letter_code
_entity_poly.pdbx_strand_id
1 'polypeptide(L)'
;MDKLGDYSSEAIELLMIYAPKVFLAIITLIVGLWIIKTAVKVTRKALKKTNTDETLVPFFTSLVSWFLKALLLISVASMVGIATTSFIAVLGAAGLAIGL
;
A
#
# COMPACT_ATOMS: atom_id res chain seq x y z
N MET A 1 35.22 -21.13 9.07
CA MET A 1 34.40 -21.62 7.95
C MET A 1 33.01 -22.08 8.38
N ASP A 2 32.92 -22.70 9.54
CA ASP A 2 31.61 -23.18 10.04
C ASP A 2 30.61 -22.05 10.23
N LYS A 3 31.08 -20.86 10.68
CA LYS A 3 30.23 -19.69 10.86
C LYS A 3 29.64 -19.18 9.54
N LEU A 4 30.45 -19.20 8.47
CA LEU A 4 29.98 -18.80 7.14
C LEU A 4 28.96 -19.79 6.58
N GLY A 5 29.15 -21.08 6.82
CA GLY A 5 28.19 -22.12 6.44
C GLY A 5 26.87 -21.96 7.19
N ASP A 6 26.93 -21.70 8.50
CA ASP A 6 25.75 -21.49 9.33
C ASP A 6 24.99 -20.23 8.90
N TYR A 7 25.68 -19.11 8.63
CA TYR A 7 25.04 -17.89 8.15
C TYR A 7 24.40 -18.07 6.78
N SER A 8 25.08 -18.79 5.88
CA SER A 8 24.49 -19.05 4.56
C SER A 8 23.28 -19.99 4.63
N SER A 9 23.30 -20.97 5.52
CA SER A 9 22.16 -21.85 5.77
C SER A 9 20.97 -21.07 6.31
N GLU A 10 21.20 -20.21 7.30
CA GLU A 10 20.18 -19.34 7.88
C GLU A 10 19.62 -18.40 6.83
N ALA A 11 20.48 -17.80 6.00
CA ALA A 11 20.05 -16.91 4.93
C ALA A 11 19.18 -17.63 3.91
N ILE A 12 19.56 -18.87 3.54
CA ILE A 12 18.78 -19.71 2.61
C ILE A 12 17.43 -20.07 3.21
N GLU A 13 17.39 -20.45 4.49
CA GLU A 13 16.13 -20.74 5.19
C GLU A 13 15.22 -19.52 5.22
N LEU A 14 15.76 -18.36 5.57
CA LEU A 14 15.01 -17.10 5.59
C LEU A 14 14.50 -16.74 4.21
N LEU A 15 15.31 -16.92 3.18
CA LEU A 15 14.92 -16.69 1.80
C LEU A 15 13.80 -17.64 1.38
N MET A 16 13.87 -18.91 1.77
CA MET A 16 12.83 -19.88 1.45
C MET A 16 11.50 -19.57 2.14
N ILE A 17 11.55 -19.03 3.36
CA ILE A 17 10.35 -18.66 4.13
C ILE A 17 9.77 -17.35 3.59
N TYR A 18 10.62 -16.36 3.32
CA TYR A 18 10.19 -15.01 2.91
C TYR A 18 10.03 -14.86 1.40
N ALA A 19 10.71 -15.66 0.60
CA ALA A 19 10.65 -15.54 -0.86
C ALA A 19 9.22 -15.62 -1.41
N PRO A 20 8.37 -16.60 -1.00
CA PRO A 20 6.97 -16.62 -1.43
C PRO A 20 6.19 -15.39 -0.97
N LYS A 21 6.45 -14.92 0.26
CA LYS A 21 5.79 -13.75 0.83
C LYS A 21 6.18 -12.49 0.06
N VAL A 22 7.45 -12.31 -0.24
CA VAL A 22 7.97 -11.17 -1.01
C VAL A 22 7.43 -11.21 -2.43
N PHE A 23 7.39 -12.38 -3.04
CA PHE A 23 6.85 -12.57 -4.39
C PHE A 23 5.38 -12.16 -4.45
N LEU A 24 4.58 -12.64 -3.49
CA LEU A 24 3.17 -12.26 -3.39
C LEU A 24 3.00 -10.76 -3.12
N ALA A 25 3.87 -10.19 -2.28
CA ALA A 25 3.84 -8.76 -1.97
C ALA A 25 4.13 -7.92 -3.21
N ILE A 26 5.10 -8.33 -4.03
CA ILE A 26 5.44 -7.63 -5.28
C ILE A 26 4.28 -7.71 -6.27
N ILE A 27 3.67 -8.89 -6.43
CA ILE A 27 2.51 -9.07 -7.30
C ILE A 27 1.35 -8.20 -6.81
N THR A 28 1.08 -8.20 -5.51
CA THR A 28 0.04 -7.38 -4.89
C THR A 28 0.31 -5.89 -5.12
N LEU A 29 1.57 -5.46 -5.01
CA LEU A 29 1.96 -4.09 -5.25
C LEU A 29 1.68 -3.68 -6.70
N ILE A 30 2.08 -4.49 -7.65
CA ILE A 30 1.89 -4.22 -9.09
C ILE A 30 0.40 -4.16 -9.42
N VAL A 31 -0.35 -5.18 -9.02
CA VAL A 31 -1.80 -5.26 -9.25
C VAL A 31 -2.52 -4.12 -8.53
N GLY A 32 -2.12 -3.86 -7.29
CA GLY A 32 -2.69 -2.79 -6.48
C GLY A 32 -2.49 -1.41 -7.08
N LEU A 33 -1.29 -1.13 -7.59
CA LEU A 33 -1.00 0.15 -8.26
C LEU A 33 -1.85 0.30 -9.53
N TRP A 34 -2.06 -0.79 -10.26
CA TRP A 34 -2.92 -0.78 -11.45
C TRP A 34 -4.37 -0.48 -11.07
N ILE A 35 -4.87 -1.13 -10.01
CA ILE A 35 -6.23 -0.91 -9.49
C ILE A 35 -6.38 0.54 -9.01
N ILE A 36 -5.38 1.08 -8.31
CA ILE A 36 -5.38 2.48 -7.84
C ILE A 36 -5.44 3.44 -9.01
N LYS A 37 -4.67 3.20 -10.05
CA LYS A 37 -4.68 3.99 -11.27
C LYS A 37 -6.08 4.04 -11.89
N THR A 38 -6.74 2.89 -11.98
CA THR A 38 -8.09 2.78 -12.50
C THR A 38 -9.09 3.51 -11.60
N ALA A 39 -8.98 3.32 -10.28
CA ALA A 39 -9.84 3.97 -9.30
C ALA A 39 -9.73 5.50 -9.36
N VAL A 40 -8.51 6.01 -9.50
CA VAL A 40 -8.25 7.45 -9.64
C VAL A 40 -8.89 7.99 -10.92
N LYS A 41 -8.77 7.27 -12.03
CA LYS A 41 -9.40 7.65 -13.29
C LYS A 41 -10.92 7.72 -13.16
N VAL A 42 -11.53 6.72 -12.53
CA VAL A 42 -12.99 6.67 -12.32
C VAL A 42 -13.42 7.83 -11.43
N THR A 43 -12.68 8.10 -10.35
CA THR A 43 -12.95 9.22 -9.44
C THR A 43 -12.91 10.55 -10.19
N ARG A 44 -11.88 10.75 -11.02
CA ARG A 44 -11.74 11.98 -11.81
C ARG A 44 -12.90 12.16 -12.77
N LYS A 45 -13.32 11.10 -13.47
CA LYS A 45 -14.46 11.13 -14.38
C LYS A 45 -15.75 11.44 -13.64
N ALA A 46 -15.96 10.80 -12.48
CA ALA A 46 -17.15 11.03 -11.67
C ALA A 46 -17.25 12.48 -11.20
N LEU A 47 -16.12 13.05 -10.74
CA LEU A 47 -16.08 14.43 -10.28
C LEU A 47 -16.35 15.42 -11.42
N LYS A 48 -15.84 15.15 -12.61
CA LYS A 48 -16.08 15.98 -13.80
C LYS A 48 -17.55 15.93 -14.22
N LYS A 49 -18.20 14.79 -14.09
CA LYS A 49 -19.63 14.63 -14.43
C LYS A 49 -20.55 15.37 -13.48
N THR A 50 -20.16 15.57 -12.24
CA THR A 50 -20.98 16.25 -11.22
C THR A 50 -20.80 17.77 -11.21
N ASN A 51 -20.14 18.33 -12.21
CA ASN A 51 -19.84 19.78 -12.30
C ASN A 51 -19.09 20.32 -11.09
N THR A 52 -18.24 19.47 -10.50
CA THR A 52 -17.37 19.87 -9.41
C THR A 52 -16.36 20.91 -9.92
N ASP A 53 -16.08 21.90 -9.08
CA ASP A 53 -15.14 22.97 -9.40
C ASP A 53 -13.79 22.38 -9.85
N GLU A 54 -13.23 22.93 -10.92
CA GLU A 54 -11.99 22.43 -11.52
C GLU A 54 -10.82 22.42 -10.53
N THR A 55 -10.82 23.34 -9.56
CA THR A 55 -9.79 23.38 -8.52
C THR A 55 -9.92 22.25 -7.51
N LEU A 56 -11.12 21.73 -7.29
CA LEU A 56 -11.38 20.65 -6.35
C LEU A 56 -11.08 19.26 -6.92
N VAL A 57 -11.21 19.10 -8.24
CA VAL A 57 -10.99 17.82 -8.91
C VAL A 57 -9.58 17.25 -8.64
N PRO A 58 -8.48 18.02 -8.87
CA PRO A 58 -7.14 17.51 -8.56
C PRO A 58 -6.92 17.29 -7.08
N PHE A 59 -7.53 18.10 -6.21
CA PHE A 59 -7.42 17.93 -4.77
C PHE A 59 -8.01 16.58 -4.31
N PHE A 60 -9.25 16.29 -4.66
CA PHE A 60 -9.92 15.04 -4.31
C PHE A 60 -9.23 13.85 -4.95
N THR A 61 -8.81 13.98 -6.21
CA THR A 61 -8.10 12.92 -6.92
C THR A 61 -6.78 12.57 -6.23
N SER A 62 -6.02 13.58 -5.83
CA SER A 62 -4.76 13.40 -5.10
C SER A 62 -4.99 12.76 -3.73
N LEU A 63 -6.03 13.18 -3.03
CA LEU A 63 -6.39 12.65 -1.71
C LEU A 63 -6.73 11.17 -1.79
N VAL A 64 -7.57 10.79 -2.75
CA VAL A 64 -7.95 9.40 -3.00
C VAL A 64 -6.72 8.56 -3.38
N SER A 65 -5.89 9.08 -4.29
CA SER A 65 -4.67 8.40 -4.73
C SER A 65 -3.73 8.15 -3.55
N TRP A 66 -3.48 9.18 -2.75
CA TRP A 66 -2.59 9.08 -1.60
C TRP A 66 -3.11 8.08 -0.57
N PHE A 67 -4.40 8.15 -0.27
CA PHE A 67 -5.05 7.25 0.68
C PHE A 67 -4.96 5.80 0.24
N LEU A 68 -5.28 5.53 -1.05
CA LEU A 68 -5.23 4.17 -1.60
C LEU A 68 -3.80 3.64 -1.62
N LYS A 69 -2.81 4.48 -1.95
CA LYS A 69 -1.40 4.09 -1.92
C LYS A 69 -0.93 3.77 -0.50
N ALA A 70 -1.38 4.55 0.48
CA ALA A 70 -1.07 4.28 1.88
C ALA A 70 -1.64 2.93 2.33
N LEU A 71 -2.89 2.64 1.97
CA LEU A 71 -3.53 1.35 2.27
C LEU A 71 -2.78 0.19 1.60
N LEU A 72 -2.36 0.39 0.35
CA LEU A 72 -1.61 -0.62 -0.39
C LEU A 72 -0.26 -0.90 0.27
N LEU A 73 0.46 0.14 0.67
CA LEU A 73 1.75 -0.01 1.35
C LEU A 73 1.59 -0.76 2.68
N ILE A 74 0.55 -0.44 3.45
CA ILE A 74 0.25 -1.12 4.71
C ILE A 74 -0.05 -2.60 4.44
N SER A 75 -0.84 -2.90 3.41
CA SER A 75 -1.17 -4.27 3.04
C SER A 75 0.07 -5.07 2.65
N VAL A 76 0.93 -4.49 1.82
CA VAL A 76 2.18 -5.11 1.39
C VAL A 76 3.11 -5.34 2.58
N ALA A 77 3.24 -4.36 3.45
CA ALA A 77 4.06 -4.48 4.67
C ALA A 77 3.55 -5.60 5.59
N SER A 78 2.24 -5.73 5.71
CA SER A 78 1.61 -6.80 6.47
C SER A 78 1.94 -8.18 5.89
N MET A 79 1.96 -8.30 4.57
CA MET A 79 2.29 -9.55 3.88
C MET A 79 3.74 -9.98 4.11
N VAL A 80 4.65 -9.02 4.26
CA VAL A 80 6.08 -9.27 4.51
C VAL A 80 6.33 -9.62 5.98
N GLY A 81 5.35 -9.37 6.87
CA GLY A 81 5.46 -9.68 8.28
C GLY A 81 5.72 -8.47 9.17
N ILE A 82 5.66 -7.27 8.63
CA ILE A 82 5.81 -6.04 9.41
C ILE A 82 4.52 -5.79 10.20
N ALA A 83 4.64 -5.47 11.47
CA ALA A 83 3.49 -5.14 12.31
C ALA A 83 2.90 -3.81 11.85
N THR A 84 1.67 -3.83 11.33
CA THR A 84 1.00 -2.67 10.74
C THR A 84 -0.07 -2.08 11.64
N THR A 85 -0.34 -2.70 12.79
CA THR A 85 -1.40 -2.27 13.71
C THR A 85 -1.23 -0.81 14.12
N SER A 86 -0.01 -0.39 14.41
CA SER A 86 0.30 1.00 14.79
C SER A 86 0.01 1.97 13.65
N PHE A 87 0.36 1.60 12.43
CA PHE A 87 0.10 2.42 11.24
C PHE A 87 -1.41 2.57 10.98
N ILE A 88 -2.16 1.49 11.13
CA ILE A 88 -3.62 1.49 10.97
C ILE A 88 -4.26 2.39 12.03
N ALA A 89 -3.77 2.33 13.27
CA ALA A 89 -4.26 3.17 14.36
C ALA A 89 -4.01 4.66 14.07
N VAL A 90 -2.82 5.01 13.59
CA VAL A 90 -2.49 6.39 13.22
C VAL A 90 -3.35 6.86 12.06
N LEU A 91 -3.53 6.01 11.05
CA LEU A 91 -4.37 6.32 9.89
C LEU A 91 -5.82 6.52 10.30
N GLY A 92 -6.33 5.68 11.20
CA GLY A 92 -7.68 5.79 11.73
C GLY A 92 -7.86 7.07 12.53
N ALA A 93 -6.89 7.43 13.37
CA ALA A 93 -6.91 8.67 14.14
C ALA A 93 -6.87 9.90 13.22
N ALA A 94 -6.01 9.88 12.20
CA ALA A 94 -5.93 10.95 11.21
C ALA A 94 -7.25 11.09 10.44
N GLY A 95 -7.85 9.96 10.04
CA GLY A 95 -9.13 9.93 9.35
C GLY A 95 -10.24 10.50 10.21
N LEU A 96 -10.26 10.17 11.49
CA LEU A 96 -11.24 10.71 12.45
C LEU A 96 -11.05 12.21 12.62
N ALA A 97 -9.81 12.68 12.74
CA ALA A 97 -9.49 14.09 12.87
C ALA A 97 -9.94 14.90 11.64
N ILE A 98 -9.71 14.34 10.44
CA ILE A 98 -10.14 14.98 9.19
C ILE A 98 -11.66 14.93 9.06
N GLY A 99 -12.29 13.82 9.50
CA GLY A 99 -13.73 13.63 9.41
C GLY A 99 -14.55 14.49 10.37
N LEU A 100 -13.92 14.95 11.43
CA LEU A 100 -14.55 15.87 12.36
C LEU A 100 -14.41 17.31 11.85
#